data_a1c9ec5beabe7bfd9434716b99686293
#
_entry.id   a1c9ec5beabe7bfd9434716b99686293
#
_cell.length_a   1.000
_cell.length_b   1.000
_cell.length_c   1.000
_cell.angle_alpha   90.00
_cell.angle_beta   90.00
_cell.angle_gamma   90.00
#
_symmetry.space_group_name_H-M   'P 1'
#
loop_
_entity.id
_entity.type
_entity.pdbx_description
1 polymer ?
#
loop_
_entity_poly.entity_id
_entity_poly.type
_entity_poly.pdbx_seq_one_letter_code
_entity_poly.pdbx_strand_id
1 'polypeptide(L)'
;ANYNLTENHNVFFNVGYISRAPFFSGGAFLNSTTSNETNPDAINEKIFSAEIGYGFKSRIFSANLNAYFTKWLDKTTTKTGDYTTADGTDDRFMLNMAGVNAKHMGVELDLKFRPFRWLDVTGMVSVGDWKWDSNATGYFYNSAGDPLADLKGTVASGIGAEDHTKFTLKQKGIKVGGSAQTTAALGLSL
;
A
#
# COMPACT_ATOMS: atom_id res chain seq x y z
N ALA A 1 2.16 21.60 -10.38
CA ALA A 1 2.76 22.83 -10.93
C ALA A 1 4.16 22.52 -11.48
N ASN A 2 4.54 23.20 -12.56
CA ASN A 2 5.87 23.13 -13.14
C ASN A 2 6.31 24.56 -13.47
N TYR A 3 7.54 24.91 -13.11
CA TYR A 3 8.09 26.25 -13.34
C TYR A 3 9.51 26.15 -13.89
N ASN A 4 9.73 26.76 -15.05
CA ASN A 4 11.05 26.86 -15.67
C ASN A 4 11.80 28.04 -15.04
N LEU A 5 12.84 27.75 -14.28
CA LEU A 5 13.74 28.76 -13.71
C LEU A 5 14.59 29.44 -14.79
N THR A 6 15.04 28.62 -15.76
CA THR A 6 15.77 29.05 -16.96
C THR A 6 15.42 28.08 -18.11
N GLU A 7 16.04 28.25 -19.28
CA GLU A 7 15.89 27.31 -20.41
C GLU A 7 16.38 25.88 -20.07
N ASN A 8 17.27 25.75 -19.11
CA ASN A 8 17.94 24.51 -18.73
C ASN A 8 17.48 23.94 -17.39
N HIS A 9 16.76 24.72 -16.58
CA HIS A 9 16.41 24.36 -15.20
C HIS A 9 14.92 24.49 -14.97
N ASN A 10 14.32 23.45 -14.43
CA ASN A 10 12.93 23.48 -14.00
C ASN A 10 12.77 22.89 -12.61
N VAL A 11 11.75 23.32 -11.92
CA VAL A 11 11.25 22.72 -10.68
C VAL A 11 9.80 22.34 -10.88
N PHE A 12 9.38 21.26 -10.24
CA PHE A 12 7.98 20.91 -10.22
C PHE A 12 7.52 20.52 -8.83
N PHE A 13 6.24 20.66 -8.61
CA PHE A 13 5.57 20.26 -7.39
C PHE A 13 4.21 19.68 -7.74
N ASN A 14 3.93 18.49 -7.21
CA ASN A 14 2.66 17.81 -7.32
C ASN A 14 2.11 17.52 -5.93
N VAL A 15 0.81 17.66 -5.77
CA VAL A 15 0.08 17.20 -4.60
C VAL A 15 -1.20 16.55 -5.06
N GLY A 16 -1.56 15.45 -4.43
CA GLY A 16 -2.77 14.71 -4.73
C GLY A 16 -3.44 14.18 -3.48
N TYR A 17 -4.75 14.14 -3.51
CA TYR A 17 -5.58 13.49 -2.52
C TYR A 17 -6.63 12.65 -3.24
N ILE A 18 -6.68 11.36 -2.88
CA ILE A 18 -7.61 10.41 -3.46
C ILE A 18 -8.39 9.77 -2.31
N SER A 19 -9.70 9.70 -2.44
CA SER A 19 -10.56 8.87 -1.60
C SER A 19 -11.27 7.85 -2.48
N ARG A 20 -11.18 6.59 -2.14
CA ARG A 20 -11.83 5.50 -2.89
C ARG A 20 -12.58 4.57 -1.96
N ALA A 21 -13.67 3.99 -2.46
CA ALA A 21 -14.38 2.94 -1.76
C ALA A 21 -13.46 1.72 -1.53
N PRO A 22 -13.66 0.98 -0.44
CA PRO A 22 -12.93 -0.27 -0.18
C PRO A 22 -13.25 -1.32 -1.26
N PHE A 23 -12.41 -2.34 -1.36
CA PHE A 23 -12.66 -3.48 -2.23
C PHE A 23 -13.95 -4.20 -1.84
N PHE A 24 -14.62 -4.84 -2.81
CA PHE A 24 -15.85 -5.57 -2.58
C PHE A 24 -15.67 -6.64 -1.50
N SER A 25 -14.80 -7.61 -1.72
CA SER A 25 -14.56 -8.69 -0.77
C SER A 25 -13.61 -8.26 0.33
N GLY A 26 -14.01 -8.47 1.58
CA GLY A 26 -13.23 -8.12 2.76
C GLY A 26 -13.15 -6.62 3.08
N GLY A 27 -13.62 -5.79 2.18
CA GLY A 27 -13.70 -4.34 2.36
C GLY A 27 -15.15 -3.89 2.56
N ALA A 28 -15.93 -3.81 1.48
CA ALA A 28 -17.34 -3.43 1.53
C ALA A 28 -18.25 -4.55 2.06
N PHE A 29 -17.92 -5.79 1.72
CA PHE A 29 -18.61 -6.99 2.20
C PHE A 29 -17.65 -7.86 3.00
N LEU A 30 -18.17 -8.60 3.99
CA LEU A 30 -17.39 -9.53 4.80
C LEU A 30 -16.82 -10.64 3.93
N ASN A 31 -17.68 -11.30 3.14
CA ASN A 31 -17.29 -12.30 2.14
C ASN A 31 -18.24 -12.29 0.96
N SER A 32 -17.91 -11.56 -0.09
CA SER A 32 -18.77 -11.42 -1.27
C SER A 32 -18.93 -12.70 -2.11
N THR A 33 -18.18 -13.75 -1.83
CA THR A 33 -18.29 -15.03 -2.54
C THR A 33 -19.30 -15.99 -1.92
N THR A 34 -19.55 -15.87 -0.62
CA THR A 34 -20.42 -16.78 0.14
C THR A 34 -21.54 -16.07 0.89
N SER A 35 -21.43 -14.78 1.10
CA SER A 35 -22.38 -13.97 1.86
C SER A 35 -22.50 -12.58 1.24
N ASN A 36 -23.68 -11.96 1.35
CA ASN A 36 -23.94 -10.57 0.99
C ASN A 36 -23.92 -9.64 2.21
N GLU A 37 -23.43 -10.10 3.35
CA GLU A 37 -23.32 -9.29 4.53
C GLU A 37 -22.31 -8.14 4.34
N THR A 38 -22.74 -6.95 4.69
CA THR A 38 -21.91 -5.75 4.61
C THR A 38 -20.94 -5.69 5.78
N ASN A 39 -19.74 -5.20 5.52
CA ASN A 39 -18.76 -4.93 6.57
C ASN A 39 -19.14 -3.62 7.29
N PRO A 40 -19.51 -3.65 8.58
CA PRO A 40 -19.89 -2.45 9.31
C PRO A 40 -18.71 -1.48 9.51
N ASP A 41 -17.48 -1.98 9.45
CA ASP A 41 -16.24 -1.20 9.54
C ASP A 41 -15.73 -0.69 8.18
N ALA A 42 -16.56 -0.79 7.13
CA ALA A 42 -16.18 -0.36 5.78
C ALA A 42 -15.95 1.16 5.73
N ILE A 43 -14.73 1.55 5.46
CA ILE A 43 -14.33 2.95 5.31
C ILE A 43 -13.61 3.17 3.99
N ASN A 44 -13.73 4.36 3.45
CA ASN A 44 -12.98 4.73 2.26
C ASN A 44 -11.49 4.80 2.56
N GLU A 45 -10.70 4.16 1.70
CA GLU A 45 -9.26 4.35 1.69
C GLU A 45 -8.93 5.77 1.22
N LYS A 46 -7.91 6.38 1.83
CA LYS A 46 -7.46 7.73 1.49
C LYS A 46 -5.97 7.70 1.19
N ILE A 47 -5.58 8.40 0.16
CA ILE A 47 -4.18 8.50 -0.26
C ILE A 47 -3.87 9.98 -0.39
N PHE A 48 -2.91 10.44 0.40
CA PHE A 48 -2.29 11.75 0.23
C PHE A 48 -0.90 11.55 -0.37
N SER A 49 -0.58 12.29 -1.41
CA SER A 49 0.74 12.28 -2.04
C SER A 49 1.24 13.70 -2.28
N ALA A 50 2.51 13.93 -2.02
CA ALA A 50 3.23 15.14 -2.36
C ALA A 50 4.56 14.77 -3.00
N GLU A 51 4.95 15.53 -4.01
CA GLU A 51 6.16 15.31 -4.78
C GLU A 51 6.77 16.67 -5.14
N ILE A 52 8.08 16.77 -5.01
CA ILE A 52 8.88 17.92 -5.48
C ILE A 52 10.05 17.40 -6.29
N GLY A 53 10.31 18.06 -7.40
CA GLY A 53 11.41 17.65 -8.26
C GLY A 53 12.13 18.83 -8.88
N TYR A 54 13.36 18.55 -9.29
CA TYR A 54 14.23 19.47 -10.01
C TYR A 54 14.78 18.77 -11.25
N GLY A 55 14.64 19.42 -12.38
CA GLY A 55 15.17 19.01 -13.67
C GLY A 55 16.26 19.92 -14.16
N PHE A 56 17.33 19.33 -14.64
CA PHE A 56 18.36 20.00 -15.42
C PHE A 56 18.47 19.35 -16.79
N LYS A 57 18.57 20.16 -17.85
CA LYS A 57 18.72 19.67 -19.21
C LYS A 57 19.68 20.56 -19.97
N SER A 58 20.75 19.97 -20.49
CA SER A 58 21.67 20.59 -21.45
C SER A 58 21.71 19.78 -22.74
N ARG A 59 22.56 20.18 -23.66
CA ARG A 59 22.74 19.51 -24.96
C ARG A 59 23.23 18.05 -24.83
N ILE A 60 24.07 17.77 -23.84
CA ILE A 60 24.72 16.47 -23.66
C ILE A 60 24.39 15.79 -22.34
N PHE A 61 23.71 16.46 -21.42
CA PHE A 61 23.42 15.94 -20.09
C PHE A 61 22.04 16.35 -19.63
N SER A 62 21.30 15.43 -19.04
CA SER A 62 20.10 15.73 -18.29
C SER A 62 20.06 14.95 -16.97
N ALA A 63 19.51 15.59 -15.95
CA ALA A 63 19.29 15.00 -14.63
C ALA A 63 17.91 15.39 -14.11
N ASN A 64 17.21 14.43 -13.52
CA ASN A 64 15.98 14.68 -12.77
C ASN A 64 16.18 14.15 -11.36
N LEU A 65 16.01 15.00 -10.38
CA LEU A 65 15.99 14.66 -8.97
C LEU A 65 14.57 14.85 -8.46
N ASN A 66 14.02 13.81 -7.85
CA ASN A 66 12.66 13.79 -7.35
C ASN A 66 12.64 13.33 -5.90
N ALA A 67 11.86 13.99 -5.05
CA ALA A 67 11.55 13.54 -3.70
C ALA A 67 10.04 13.43 -3.54
N TYR A 68 9.59 12.30 -2.98
CA TYR A 68 8.18 12.03 -2.81
C TYR A 68 7.83 11.61 -1.38
N PHE A 69 6.58 11.89 -1.02
CA PHE A 69 5.95 11.42 0.20
C PHE A 69 4.51 11.00 -0.11
N THR A 70 4.16 9.77 0.24
CA THR A 70 2.79 9.25 0.09
C THR A 70 2.33 8.62 1.40
N LYS A 71 1.16 9.00 1.86
CA LYS A 71 0.50 8.41 3.02
C LYS A 71 -0.79 7.71 2.59
N TRP A 72 -0.86 6.42 2.88
CA TRP A 72 -2.06 5.60 2.73
C TRP A 72 -2.74 5.52 4.07
N LEU A 73 -4.03 5.81 4.10
CA LEU A 73 -4.87 5.79 5.30
C LEU A 73 -6.06 4.88 5.08
N ASP A 74 -6.47 4.24 6.16
CA ASP A 74 -7.70 3.48 6.23
C ASP A 74 -7.78 2.32 5.21
N LYS A 75 -6.64 1.75 4.84
CA LYS A 75 -6.60 0.60 3.94
C LYS A 75 -7.21 -0.62 4.62
N THR A 76 -8.08 -1.34 3.92
CA THR A 76 -8.59 -2.62 4.34
C THR A 76 -7.73 -3.76 3.78
N THR A 77 -7.41 -4.73 4.63
CA THR A 77 -6.66 -5.92 4.26
C THR A 77 -7.37 -7.15 4.77
N THR A 78 -7.56 -8.14 3.90
CA THR A 78 -8.16 -9.42 4.26
C THR A 78 -7.10 -10.52 4.27
N LYS A 79 -7.17 -11.41 5.25
CA LYS A 79 -6.41 -12.65 5.32
C LYS A 79 -7.38 -13.82 5.49
N THR A 80 -7.06 -14.93 4.86
CA THR A 80 -7.82 -16.17 4.98
C THR A 80 -6.89 -17.28 5.43
N GLY A 81 -7.43 -18.27 6.10
CA GLY A 81 -6.74 -19.49 6.50
C GLY A 81 -7.75 -20.58 6.83
N ASP A 82 -7.26 -21.77 7.07
CA ASP A 82 -8.11 -22.92 7.41
C ASP A 82 -8.03 -23.20 8.92
N TYR A 83 -9.11 -23.73 9.48
CA TYR A 83 -9.19 -24.17 10.86
C TYR A 83 -10.10 -25.38 10.97
N THR A 84 -9.93 -26.18 12.03
CA THR A 84 -10.79 -27.34 12.30
C THR A 84 -11.72 -27.02 13.45
N THR A 85 -13.00 -27.16 13.23
CA THR A 85 -14.06 -26.92 14.23
C THR A 85 -14.00 -27.94 15.38
N ALA A 86 -14.71 -27.69 16.46
CA ALA A 86 -14.70 -28.58 17.62
C ALA A 86 -15.29 -29.98 17.34
N ASP A 87 -16.13 -30.11 16.31
CA ASP A 87 -16.70 -31.39 15.84
C ASP A 87 -15.79 -32.11 14.81
N GLY A 88 -14.62 -31.53 14.47
CA GLY A 88 -13.65 -32.12 13.55
C GLY A 88 -13.88 -31.76 12.08
N THR A 89 -14.80 -30.86 11.77
CA THR A 89 -15.04 -30.38 10.40
C THR A 89 -14.03 -29.28 10.05
N ASP A 90 -13.44 -29.33 8.85
CA ASP A 90 -12.57 -28.27 8.35
C ASP A 90 -13.40 -27.13 7.75
N ASP A 91 -13.07 -25.90 8.15
CA ASP A 91 -13.65 -24.66 7.63
C ASP A 91 -12.58 -23.62 7.40
N ARG A 92 -12.94 -22.54 6.75
CA ARG A 92 -12.04 -21.40 6.47
C ARG A 92 -12.46 -20.19 7.29
N PHE A 93 -11.46 -19.52 7.85
CA PHE A 93 -11.70 -18.20 8.41
C PHE A 93 -11.32 -17.09 7.43
N MET A 94 -11.99 -15.98 7.58
CA MET A 94 -11.60 -14.68 7.01
C MET A 94 -11.32 -13.70 8.15
N LEU A 95 -10.19 -13.03 8.06
CA LEU A 95 -9.79 -11.95 8.97
C LEU A 95 -9.83 -10.64 8.20
N ASN A 96 -10.78 -9.77 8.49
CA ASN A 96 -10.88 -8.45 7.91
C ASN A 96 -10.21 -7.43 8.84
N MET A 97 -9.20 -6.75 8.35
CA MET A 97 -8.46 -5.73 9.07
C MET A 97 -8.66 -4.38 8.40
N ALA A 98 -9.29 -3.45 9.11
CA ALA A 98 -9.49 -2.06 8.67
C ALA A 98 -8.49 -1.11 9.33
N GLY A 99 -8.40 0.12 8.83
CA GLY A 99 -7.57 1.17 9.41
C GLY A 99 -6.06 0.95 9.26
N VAL A 100 -5.64 0.18 8.27
CA VAL A 100 -4.23 -0.07 7.99
C VAL A 100 -3.61 1.13 7.28
N ASN A 101 -2.60 1.73 7.92
CA ASN A 101 -1.91 2.89 7.38
C ASN A 101 -0.49 2.53 6.94
N ALA A 102 -0.03 3.16 5.87
CA ALA A 102 1.34 3.03 5.40
C ALA A 102 1.87 4.40 4.95
N LYS A 103 3.17 4.58 5.07
CA LYS A 103 3.88 5.74 4.51
C LYS A 103 4.99 5.28 3.59
N HIS A 104 5.12 5.96 2.47
CA HIS A 104 6.16 5.77 1.47
C HIS A 104 6.83 7.11 1.24
N MET A 105 8.13 7.16 1.41
CA MET A 105 8.92 8.35 1.07
C MET A 105 10.22 7.91 0.42
N GLY A 106 10.77 8.76 -0.42
CA GLY A 106 12.02 8.45 -1.07
C GLY A 106 12.54 9.58 -1.93
N VAL A 107 13.70 9.32 -2.49
CA VAL A 107 14.39 10.20 -3.45
C VAL A 107 14.79 9.36 -4.65
N GLU A 108 14.60 9.92 -5.83
CA GLU A 108 14.91 9.30 -7.10
C GLU A 108 15.78 10.24 -7.94
N LEU A 109 16.80 9.69 -8.56
CA LEU A 109 17.68 10.40 -9.46
C LEU A 109 17.76 9.65 -10.77
N ASP A 110 17.40 10.34 -11.87
CA ASP A 110 17.58 9.87 -13.23
C ASP A 110 18.64 10.74 -13.93
N LEU A 111 19.53 10.07 -14.63
CA LEU A 111 20.60 10.71 -15.37
C LEU A 111 20.61 10.21 -16.82
N LYS A 112 20.88 11.13 -17.74
CA LYS A 112 21.20 10.81 -19.12
C LYS A 112 22.37 11.65 -19.57
N PHE A 113 23.39 10.98 -20.11
CA PHE A 113 24.60 11.60 -20.61
C PHE A 113 24.90 11.12 -22.03
N ARG A 114 25.02 12.04 -22.96
CA ARG A 114 25.34 11.80 -24.38
C ARG A 114 26.66 12.48 -24.75
N PRO A 115 27.81 11.87 -24.39
CA PRO A 115 29.12 12.45 -24.69
C PRO A 115 29.41 12.51 -26.21
N PHE A 116 28.87 11.54 -26.94
CA PHE A 116 29.02 11.46 -28.39
C PHE A 116 27.67 11.20 -29.06
N ARG A 117 27.55 11.47 -30.36
CA ARG A 117 26.30 11.25 -31.12
C ARG A 117 25.84 9.79 -31.14
N TRP A 118 26.76 8.88 -30.97
CA TRP A 118 26.55 7.44 -31.03
C TRP A 118 26.48 6.75 -29.66
N LEU A 119 26.66 7.49 -28.56
CA LEU A 119 26.66 6.89 -27.22
C LEU A 119 25.70 7.64 -26.27
N ASP A 120 24.70 6.91 -25.79
CA ASP A 120 23.84 7.32 -24.66
C ASP A 120 24.20 6.49 -23.41
N VAL A 121 24.48 7.16 -22.32
CA VAL A 121 24.64 6.57 -20.99
C VAL A 121 23.44 7.01 -20.14
N THR A 122 22.72 6.05 -19.57
CA THR A 122 21.61 6.31 -18.66
C THR A 122 21.90 5.72 -17.30
N GLY A 123 21.50 6.42 -16.26
CA GLY A 123 21.63 5.93 -14.88
C GLY A 123 20.38 6.29 -14.07
N MET A 124 19.99 5.41 -13.16
CA MET A 124 18.95 5.72 -12.20
C MET A 124 19.33 5.17 -10.83
N VAL A 125 18.95 5.91 -9.80
CA VAL A 125 19.03 5.47 -8.39
C VAL A 125 17.75 5.92 -7.70
N SER A 126 17.12 4.99 -7.00
CA SER A 126 15.97 5.26 -6.14
C SER A 126 16.25 4.72 -4.74
N VAL A 127 16.03 5.54 -3.73
CA VAL A 127 16.14 5.17 -2.30
C VAL A 127 14.83 5.51 -1.61
N GLY A 128 14.14 4.48 -1.14
CA GLY A 128 12.87 4.59 -0.44
C GLY A 128 12.94 4.16 1.03
N ASP A 129 12.05 4.71 1.83
CA ASP A 129 11.73 4.25 3.18
C ASP A 129 10.21 4.06 3.28
N TRP A 130 9.77 2.82 3.07
CA TRP A 130 8.36 2.43 3.05
C TRP A 130 8.04 1.58 4.27
N LYS A 131 7.15 2.07 5.11
CA LYS A 131 6.81 1.43 6.39
C LYS A 131 5.31 1.44 6.64
N TRP A 132 4.86 0.42 7.32
CA TRP A 132 3.54 0.44 7.95
C TRP A 132 3.51 1.50 9.04
N ASP A 133 2.49 2.34 9.06
CA ASP A 133 2.35 3.49 9.98
C ASP A 133 1.34 3.23 11.10
N SER A 134 0.64 2.09 11.04
CA SER A 134 -0.27 1.60 12.09
C SER A 134 -0.11 0.10 12.32
N ASN A 135 -0.56 -0.37 13.48
CA ASN A 135 -0.94 -1.75 13.66
C ASN A 135 -2.27 -2.00 12.93
N ALA A 136 -2.51 -3.24 12.51
CA ALA A 136 -3.78 -3.66 11.94
C ALA A 136 -4.58 -4.41 12.99
N THR A 137 -5.87 -4.13 13.05
CA THR A 137 -6.81 -4.84 13.92
C THR A 137 -7.97 -5.34 13.09
N GLY A 138 -8.42 -6.55 13.34
CA GLY A 138 -9.52 -7.15 12.63
C GLY A 138 -10.23 -8.22 13.46
N TYR A 139 -11.29 -8.74 12.87
CA TYR A 139 -12.14 -9.76 13.44
C TYR A 139 -12.22 -10.98 12.53
N PHE A 140 -12.38 -12.15 13.15
CA PHE A 140 -12.51 -13.41 12.44
C PHE A 140 -13.96 -13.71 12.09
N TYR A 141 -14.15 -14.21 10.87
CA TYR A 141 -15.43 -14.69 10.35
C TYR A 141 -15.24 -16.11 9.77
N ASN A 142 -16.26 -16.95 9.83
CA ASN A 142 -16.26 -18.25 9.18
C ASN A 142 -16.51 -18.13 7.65
N SER A 143 -16.53 -19.26 6.94
CA SER A 143 -16.79 -19.28 5.50
C SER A 143 -18.21 -18.82 5.12
N ALA A 144 -19.18 -18.92 6.03
CA ALA A 144 -20.54 -18.42 5.83
C ALA A 144 -20.67 -16.90 6.08
N GLY A 145 -19.70 -16.27 6.74
CA GLY A 145 -19.72 -14.85 7.09
C GLY A 145 -20.13 -14.58 8.55
N ASP A 146 -20.34 -15.63 9.35
CA ASP A 146 -20.68 -15.45 10.76
C ASP A 146 -19.47 -15.05 11.59
N PRO A 147 -19.62 -14.16 12.58
CA PRO A 147 -18.53 -13.76 13.48
C PRO A 147 -18.09 -14.93 14.36
N LEU A 148 -16.80 -15.15 14.53
CA LEU A 148 -16.24 -16.22 15.32
C LEU A 148 -15.84 -15.73 16.73
N ALA A 149 -16.30 -16.45 17.75
CA ALA A 149 -15.86 -16.29 19.13
C ALA A 149 -14.52 -17.00 19.40
N ASP A 150 -14.17 -18.00 18.60
CA ASP A 150 -12.89 -18.71 18.65
C ASP A 150 -12.56 -19.34 17.28
N LEU A 151 -11.36 -19.92 17.14
CA LEU A 151 -10.99 -20.70 15.96
C LEU A 151 -11.31 -22.19 16.11
N LYS A 152 -12.43 -22.51 16.80
CA LYS A 152 -13.01 -23.84 16.91
C LYS A 152 -14.44 -23.90 16.34
N GLY A 153 -14.90 -22.82 15.73
CA GLY A 153 -16.18 -22.73 15.07
C GLY A 153 -17.32 -22.18 15.95
N THR A 154 -17.04 -21.75 17.18
CA THR A 154 -18.06 -21.10 18.00
C THR A 154 -18.42 -19.75 17.38
N VAL A 155 -19.70 -19.56 17.04
CA VAL A 155 -20.22 -18.29 16.54
C VAL A 155 -20.38 -17.32 17.68
N ALA A 156 -19.90 -16.09 17.49
CA ALA A 156 -20.03 -15.01 18.47
C ALA A 156 -21.46 -14.47 18.51
N SER A 157 -21.82 -13.80 19.60
CA SER A 157 -23.16 -13.23 19.79
C SER A 157 -23.52 -12.13 18.82
N GLY A 158 -22.54 -11.55 18.13
CA GLY A 158 -22.73 -10.54 17.10
C GLY A 158 -21.42 -9.99 16.54
N ILE A 159 -21.52 -9.29 15.41
CA ILE A 159 -20.38 -8.61 14.80
C ILE A 159 -19.88 -7.51 15.75
N GLY A 160 -18.61 -7.59 16.13
CA GLY A 160 -17.99 -6.63 17.05
C GLY A 160 -18.41 -6.78 18.52
N ALA A 161 -19.14 -7.85 18.87
CA ALA A 161 -19.50 -8.17 20.26
C ALA A 161 -18.25 -8.47 21.11
N GLU A 162 -18.39 -8.47 22.44
CA GLU A 162 -17.28 -8.76 23.37
C GLU A 162 -16.65 -10.13 23.12
N ASP A 163 -17.46 -11.12 22.74
CA ASP A 163 -17.05 -12.48 22.44
C ASP A 163 -16.54 -12.67 21.00
N HIS A 164 -16.63 -11.64 20.14
CA HIS A 164 -16.09 -11.70 18.79
C HIS A 164 -14.55 -11.66 18.81
N THR A 165 -13.91 -12.72 18.38
CA THR A 165 -12.44 -12.84 18.41
C THR A 165 -11.75 -11.76 17.59
N LYS A 166 -10.97 -10.95 18.30
CA LYS A 166 -10.21 -9.83 17.75
C LYS A 166 -8.74 -10.18 17.62
N PHE A 167 -8.18 -9.87 16.46
CA PHE A 167 -6.76 -10.04 16.17
C PHE A 167 -6.07 -8.70 15.98
N THR A 168 -4.87 -8.55 16.54
CA THR A 168 -4.03 -7.37 16.32
C THR A 168 -2.69 -7.77 15.75
N LEU A 169 -2.42 -7.37 14.51
CA LEU A 169 -1.13 -7.51 13.86
C LEU A 169 -0.24 -6.32 14.21
N LYS A 170 0.82 -6.57 14.94
CA LYS A 170 1.81 -5.54 15.32
C LYS A 170 2.78 -5.31 14.16
N GLN A 171 2.43 -4.42 13.25
CA GLN A 171 3.23 -4.14 12.05
C GLN A 171 3.75 -2.70 11.96
N LYS A 172 3.35 -1.81 12.86
CA LYS A 172 3.84 -0.42 12.86
C LYS A 172 5.36 -0.34 12.87
N GLY A 173 5.94 0.38 11.92
CA GLY A 173 7.39 0.53 11.75
C GLY A 173 8.06 -0.57 10.92
N ILE A 174 7.37 -1.68 10.63
CA ILE A 174 7.91 -2.73 9.75
C ILE A 174 7.90 -2.22 8.30
N LYS A 175 8.93 -2.56 7.55
CA LYS A 175 9.02 -2.22 6.12
C LYS A 175 7.89 -2.86 5.34
N VAL A 176 7.29 -2.11 4.42
CA VAL A 176 6.34 -2.64 3.45
C VAL A 176 7.11 -3.56 2.50
N GLY A 177 6.70 -4.82 2.43
CA GLY A 177 7.31 -5.83 1.57
C GLY A 177 6.76 -5.82 0.14
N GLY A 178 7.27 -6.75 -0.68
CA GLY A 178 6.82 -6.98 -2.04
C GLY A 178 7.54 -6.16 -3.12
N SER A 179 8.33 -5.15 -2.73
CA SER A 179 9.12 -4.34 -3.68
C SER A 179 10.46 -3.93 -3.07
N ALA A 180 11.48 -3.81 -3.89
CA ALA A 180 12.77 -3.28 -3.49
C ALA A 180 12.65 -1.79 -3.17
N GLN A 181 13.13 -1.39 -1.98
CA GLN A 181 13.08 0.01 -1.54
C GLN A 181 14.31 0.81 -2.00
N THR A 182 15.35 0.11 -2.45
CA THR A 182 16.53 0.73 -3.07
C THR A 182 16.79 0.01 -4.37
N THR A 183 16.86 0.77 -5.44
CA THR A 183 17.15 0.27 -6.78
C THR A 183 18.16 1.17 -7.47
N ALA A 184 18.98 0.59 -8.33
CA ALA A 184 19.88 1.31 -9.21
C ALA A 184 19.99 0.59 -10.55
N ALA A 185 20.14 1.34 -11.61
CA ALA A 185 20.38 0.81 -12.95
C ALA A 185 21.36 1.69 -13.72
N LEU A 186 22.15 1.07 -14.60
CA LEU A 186 23.02 1.72 -15.58
C LEU A 186 22.72 1.13 -16.94
N GLY A 187 22.53 1.98 -17.94
CA GLY A 187 22.29 1.61 -19.32
C GLY A 187 23.28 2.25 -20.28
N LEU A 188 23.68 1.51 -21.30
CA LEU A 188 24.48 1.98 -22.43
C LEU A 188 23.73 1.67 -23.71
N SER A 189 23.65 2.65 -24.61
CA SER A 189 23.07 2.49 -25.94
C SER A 189 24.00 3.10 -26.98
N LEU A 190 24.28 2.33 -28.04
CA LEU A 190 25.16 2.68 -29.17
C LEU A 190 24.33 2.97 -30.40
#